data_37f4d2ccfd06a230c4843f8fbdfb6381
#
_entry.id   37f4d2ccfd06a230c4843f8fbdfb6381
#
_cell.length_a   1.000
_cell.length_b   1.000
_cell.length_c   1.000
_cell.angle_alpha   90.00
_cell.angle_beta   90.00
_cell.angle_gamma   90.00
#
_symmetry.space_group_name_H-M   'P 1'
#
loop_
_entity.id
_entity.type
_entity.pdbx_description
1 polymer ?
#
loop_
_entity_poly.entity_id
_entity_poly.type
_entity_poly.pdbx_seq_one_letter_code
_entity_poly.pdbx_strand_id
1 'polypeptide(L)'
;HAVSGLRTSIAACIMGLVVYNFLYKERGWGRFCVGALVSIMFHPVMLFAIPIALLVKFIPNLYVFIGIFCATFFVSNIVIIFQNSGNAFLQLLARKFFTYTAETQFRSYRFCFYGVIIFCILFIVYYFTFIRDSDRGNENHPRRKMYSFLICYMGLILCNTRSYEMVMRPSHLLGVFAPVLATLLFENRVKNRGLRIVSMGIRCAVMLICYV
;
A
#
# COMPACT_ATOMS: atom_id res chain seq x y z
N HIS A 1 -5.88 -14.49 17.60
CA HIS A 1 -5.83 -14.03 16.20
C HIS A 1 -6.91 -12.97 15.87
N ALA A 2 -8.17 -13.12 16.30
CA ALA A 2 -9.24 -12.17 16.01
C ALA A 2 -8.93 -10.74 16.54
N VAL A 3 -8.40 -10.62 17.75
CA VAL A 3 -8.06 -9.32 18.35
C VAL A 3 -6.94 -8.60 17.57
N SER A 4 -5.96 -9.35 17.06
CA SER A 4 -4.88 -8.77 16.24
C SER A 4 -5.42 -8.24 14.90
N GLY A 5 -6.32 -8.96 14.25
CA GLY A 5 -6.98 -8.52 13.02
C GLY A 5 -7.81 -7.26 13.23
N LEU A 6 -8.60 -7.19 14.29
CA LEU A 6 -9.41 -6.02 14.61
C LEU A 6 -8.54 -4.77 14.84
N ARG A 7 -7.45 -4.89 15.62
CA ARG A 7 -6.51 -3.78 15.84
C ARG A 7 -5.89 -3.29 14.54
N THR A 8 -5.49 -4.20 13.65
CA THR A 8 -4.93 -3.84 12.34
C THR A 8 -5.96 -3.12 11.48
N SER A 9 -7.21 -3.58 11.46
CA SER A 9 -8.28 -2.95 10.68
C SER A 9 -8.61 -1.55 11.20
N ILE A 10 -8.69 -1.35 12.52
CA ILE A 10 -8.89 -0.03 13.13
C ILE A 10 -7.72 0.91 12.76
N ALA A 11 -6.48 0.44 12.92
CA ALA A 11 -5.30 1.20 12.54
C ALA A 11 -5.32 1.59 11.06
N ALA A 12 -5.71 0.66 10.18
CA ALA A 12 -5.84 0.89 8.76
C ALA A 12 -6.91 1.94 8.42
N CYS A 13 -8.08 1.90 9.07
CA CYS A 13 -9.13 2.89 8.89
C CYS A 13 -8.66 4.29 9.29
N ILE A 14 -7.99 4.43 10.44
CA ILE A 14 -7.44 5.70 10.89
C ILE A 14 -6.38 6.20 9.90
N MET A 15 -5.42 5.35 9.53
CA MET A 15 -4.36 5.71 8.58
C MET A 15 -4.92 6.06 7.20
N GLY A 16 -5.90 5.30 6.70
CA GLY A 16 -6.56 5.58 5.43
C GLY A 16 -7.20 6.97 5.41
N LEU A 17 -7.94 7.32 6.46
CA LEU A 17 -8.54 8.63 6.61
C LEU A 17 -7.49 9.75 6.71
N VAL A 18 -6.41 9.50 7.43
CA VAL A 18 -5.28 10.44 7.59
C VAL A 18 -4.59 10.69 6.25
N VAL A 19 -4.22 9.65 5.53
CA VAL A 19 -3.57 9.74 4.21
C VAL A 19 -4.49 10.42 3.20
N TYR A 20 -5.78 10.03 3.15
CA TYR A 20 -6.76 10.67 2.26
C TYR A 20 -6.88 12.17 2.53
N ASN A 21 -7.01 12.58 3.79
CA ASN A 21 -7.10 13.99 4.14
C ASN A 21 -5.81 14.75 3.83
N PHE A 22 -4.66 14.11 3.98
CA PHE A 22 -3.36 14.73 3.75
C PHE A 22 -3.01 14.89 2.26
N LEU A 23 -3.30 13.88 1.45
CA LEU A 23 -2.94 13.87 0.03
C LEU A 23 -4.04 14.43 -0.87
N TYR A 24 -5.30 14.11 -0.60
CA TYR A 24 -6.43 14.49 -1.46
C TYR A 24 -7.06 15.82 -1.04
N LYS A 25 -7.31 16.01 0.27
CA LYS A 25 -7.89 17.26 0.79
C LYS A 25 -6.85 18.29 1.21
N GLU A 26 -5.57 17.97 1.08
CA GLU A 26 -4.44 18.84 1.39
C GLU A 26 -4.47 19.47 2.81
N ARG A 27 -5.08 18.75 3.76
CA ARG A 27 -5.17 19.21 5.14
C ARG A 27 -3.82 19.26 5.82
N GLY A 28 -3.70 20.16 6.82
CA GLY A 28 -2.45 20.53 7.46
C GLY A 28 -1.70 19.38 8.17
N TRP A 29 -0.41 19.59 8.35
CA TRP A 29 0.57 18.67 8.94
C TRP A 29 0.21 18.19 10.34
N GLY A 30 -0.31 19.07 11.21
CA GLY A 30 -0.64 18.70 12.58
C GLY A 30 -1.65 17.54 12.66
N ARG A 31 -2.70 17.58 11.81
CA ARG A 31 -3.70 16.50 11.74
C ARG A 31 -3.12 15.21 11.21
N PHE A 32 -2.20 15.30 10.25
CA PHE A 32 -1.49 14.14 9.73
C PHE A 32 -0.63 13.50 10.81
N CYS A 33 0.20 14.26 11.51
CA CYS A 33 1.08 13.75 12.56
C CYS A 33 0.30 13.10 13.72
N VAL A 34 -0.74 13.76 14.23
CA VAL A 34 -1.56 13.22 15.31
C VAL A 34 -2.28 11.94 14.89
N GLY A 35 -2.93 11.96 13.74
CA GLY A 35 -3.65 10.79 13.27
C GLY A 35 -2.73 9.61 12.91
N ALA A 36 -1.56 9.87 12.34
CA ALA A 36 -0.54 8.86 12.07
C ALA A 36 -0.02 8.25 13.38
N LEU A 37 0.28 9.06 14.38
CA LEU A 37 0.70 8.58 15.70
C LEU A 37 -0.36 7.67 16.33
N VAL A 38 -1.62 8.10 16.36
CA VAL A 38 -2.73 7.29 16.87
C VAL A 38 -2.81 5.97 16.11
N SER A 39 -2.75 5.98 14.78
CA SER A 39 -2.80 4.75 13.99
C SER A 39 -1.67 3.76 14.32
N ILE A 40 -0.43 4.27 14.49
CA ILE A 40 0.73 3.44 14.85
C ILE A 40 0.57 2.84 16.26
N MET A 41 -0.01 3.57 17.21
CA MET A 41 -0.29 3.06 18.54
C MET A 41 -1.23 1.84 18.52
N PHE A 42 -2.19 1.81 17.59
CA PHE A 42 -3.02 0.61 17.36
C PHE A 42 -2.25 -0.51 16.69
N HIS A 43 -1.48 -0.20 15.64
CA HIS A 43 -0.68 -1.21 14.95
C HIS A 43 0.54 -0.62 14.24
N PRO A 44 1.77 -1.04 14.61
CA PRO A 44 3.01 -0.47 14.10
C PRO A 44 3.25 -0.67 12.59
N VAL A 45 2.57 -1.62 11.94
CA VAL A 45 2.69 -1.83 10.50
C VAL A 45 2.26 -0.60 9.68
N MET A 46 1.41 0.26 10.25
CA MET A 46 0.99 1.50 9.61
C MET A 46 2.12 2.53 9.47
N LEU A 47 3.23 2.33 10.19
CA LEU A 47 4.43 3.16 10.04
C LEU A 47 4.92 3.23 8.58
N PHE A 48 4.77 2.15 7.81
CA PHE A 48 5.19 2.11 6.40
C PHE A 48 4.42 3.07 5.49
N ALA A 49 3.19 3.42 5.83
CA ALA A 49 2.38 4.35 5.06
C ALA A 49 2.88 5.81 5.16
N ILE A 50 3.52 6.16 6.28
CA ILE A 50 3.95 7.54 6.55
C ILE A 50 5.01 8.03 5.57
N PRO A 51 6.17 7.37 5.43
CA PRO A 51 7.21 7.84 4.51
C PRO A 51 6.71 7.88 3.08
N ILE A 52 5.85 6.94 2.67
CA ILE A 52 5.25 6.92 1.33
C ILE A 52 4.34 8.14 1.15
N ALA A 53 3.46 8.45 2.12
CA ALA A 53 2.58 9.60 2.04
C ALA A 53 3.36 10.92 2.00
N LEU A 54 4.44 11.03 2.78
CA LEU A 54 5.31 12.20 2.80
C LEU A 54 6.03 12.37 1.46
N LEU A 55 6.66 11.32 0.95
CA LEU A 55 7.37 11.36 -0.32
C LEU A 55 6.44 11.75 -1.47
N VAL A 56 5.27 11.12 -1.55
CA VAL A 56 4.29 11.41 -2.60
C VAL A 56 3.75 12.83 -2.52
N LYS A 57 3.63 13.40 -1.33
CA LYS A 57 3.19 14.80 -1.20
C LYS A 57 4.17 15.79 -1.83
N PHE A 58 5.48 15.55 -1.67
CA PHE A 58 6.53 16.45 -2.19
C PHE A 58 6.97 16.10 -3.61
N ILE A 59 6.97 14.81 -3.94
CA ILE A 59 7.51 14.31 -5.20
C ILE A 59 6.46 13.39 -5.85
N PRO A 60 5.43 13.94 -6.49
CA PRO A 60 4.36 13.13 -7.10
C PRO A 60 4.81 12.41 -8.39
N ASN A 61 6.10 12.32 -8.66
CA ASN A 61 6.65 11.79 -9.90
C ASN A 61 6.99 10.29 -9.85
N LEU A 62 6.90 9.65 -11.01
CA LEU A 62 7.11 8.23 -11.24
C LEU A 62 8.48 7.71 -10.77
N TYR A 63 9.50 8.56 -10.77
CA TYR A 63 10.86 8.21 -10.35
C TYR A 63 10.97 7.87 -8.86
N VAL A 64 10.05 8.38 -8.05
CA VAL A 64 9.95 8.02 -6.62
C VAL A 64 9.58 6.55 -6.46
N PHE A 65 8.80 5.99 -7.39
CA PHE A 65 8.42 4.56 -7.36
C PHE A 65 9.64 3.68 -7.50
N ILE A 66 10.53 3.99 -8.43
CA ILE A 66 11.77 3.23 -8.66
C ILE A 66 12.64 3.34 -7.41
N GLY A 67 12.77 4.55 -6.84
CA GLY A 67 13.53 4.78 -5.61
C GLY A 67 12.97 4.01 -4.41
N ILE A 68 11.64 4.02 -4.21
CA ILE A 68 10.99 3.29 -3.12
C ILE A 68 11.07 1.78 -3.38
N PHE A 69 10.88 1.33 -4.61
CA PHE A 69 11.02 -0.07 -4.99
C PHE A 69 12.43 -0.57 -4.68
N CYS A 70 13.45 0.16 -5.08
CA CYS A 70 14.84 -0.14 -4.74
C CYS A 70 15.06 -0.09 -3.22
N ALA A 71 14.57 0.94 -2.52
CA ALA A 71 14.73 1.07 -1.08
C ALA A 71 14.06 -0.10 -0.31
N THR A 72 12.88 -0.56 -0.72
CA THR A 72 12.21 -1.70 -0.08
C THR A 72 12.92 -3.02 -0.34
N PHE A 73 13.55 -3.20 -1.50
CA PHE A 73 14.44 -4.34 -1.76
C PHE A 73 15.64 -4.33 -0.81
N PHE A 74 16.17 -3.15 -0.51
CA PHE A 74 17.25 -2.98 0.48
C PHE A 74 16.78 -3.15 1.93
N VAL A 75 15.54 -2.82 2.26
CA VAL A 75 15.00 -2.97 3.63
C VAL A 75 15.06 -4.42 4.11
N SER A 76 14.80 -5.40 3.24
CA SER A 76 14.95 -6.82 3.58
C SER A 76 16.37 -7.16 4.01
N ASN A 77 17.36 -6.56 3.35
CA ASN A 77 18.78 -6.74 3.68
C ASN A 77 19.20 -5.93 4.91
N ILE A 78 18.63 -4.74 5.12
CA ILE A 78 18.85 -3.92 6.33
C ILE A 78 18.36 -4.65 7.57
N VAL A 79 17.25 -5.38 7.51
CA VAL A 79 16.74 -6.17 8.63
C VAL A 79 17.73 -7.27 9.02
N ILE A 80 18.38 -7.92 8.05
CA ILE A 80 19.46 -8.89 8.31
C ILE A 80 20.65 -8.21 9.00
N ILE A 81 21.03 -7.01 8.55
CA ILE A 81 22.11 -6.23 9.17
C ILE A 81 21.75 -5.86 10.62
N PHE A 82 20.49 -5.50 10.89
CA PHE A 82 20.02 -5.17 12.24
C PHE A 82 20.01 -6.37 13.18
N GLN A 83 19.75 -7.59 12.67
CA GLN A 83 19.89 -8.81 13.48
C GLN A 83 21.31 -9.03 13.97
N ASN A 84 22.28 -8.71 13.14
CA ASN A 84 23.70 -8.90 13.45
C ASN A 84 24.34 -7.68 14.14
N SER A 85 23.54 -6.62 14.41
CA SER A 85 24.02 -5.44 15.11
C SER A 85 24.20 -5.74 16.61
N GLY A 86 25.23 -5.15 17.23
CA GLY A 86 25.41 -5.21 18.70
C GLY A 86 24.37 -4.41 19.50
N ASN A 87 23.39 -3.76 18.84
CA ASN A 87 22.38 -2.91 19.47
C ASN A 87 21.10 -3.71 19.78
N ALA A 88 20.78 -3.88 21.07
CA ALA A 88 19.62 -4.64 21.53
C ALA A 88 18.28 -4.13 20.98
N PHE A 89 18.13 -2.82 20.76
CA PHE A 89 16.91 -2.24 20.19
C PHE A 89 16.74 -2.62 18.71
N LEU A 90 17.82 -2.56 17.93
CA LEU A 90 17.80 -2.97 16.52
C LEU A 90 17.56 -4.47 16.37
N GLN A 91 18.15 -5.28 17.25
CA GLN A 91 17.87 -6.72 17.30
C GLN A 91 16.42 -7.03 17.65
N LEU A 92 15.83 -6.28 18.59
CA LEU A 92 14.41 -6.45 18.98
C LEU A 92 13.46 -6.08 17.83
N LEU A 93 13.76 -5.01 17.11
CA LEU A 93 13.04 -4.65 15.89
C LEU A 93 13.17 -5.74 14.84
N ALA A 94 14.38 -6.19 14.55
CA ALA A 94 14.63 -7.26 13.59
C ALA A 94 13.91 -8.55 13.99
N ARG A 95 13.98 -8.98 15.25
CA ARG A 95 13.25 -10.16 15.75
C ARG A 95 11.74 -10.03 15.54
N LYS A 96 11.13 -8.87 15.82
CA LYS A 96 9.71 -8.65 15.54
C LYS A 96 9.36 -8.81 14.06
N PHE A 97 10.21 -8.31 13.17
CA PHE A 97 10.02 -8.51 11.73
C PHE A 97 10.13 -9.98 11.32
N PHE A 98 11.07 -10.74 11.91
CA PHE A 98 11.28 -12.15 11.58
C PHE A 98 10.30 -13.12 12.25
N THR A 99 9.80 -12.83 13.45
CA THR A 99 8.81 -13.68 14.13
C THR A 99 7.52 -13.84 13.30
N TYR A 100 7.28 -12.92 12.38
CA TYR A 100 6.14 -12.98 11.45
C TYR A 100 6.42 -13.79 10.17
N THR A 101 7.63 -14.31 9.97
CA THR A 101 7.99 -15.13 8.80
C THR A 101 7.79 -16.64 9.02
N ALA A 102 7.31 -17.06 10.20
CA ALA A 102 7.12 -18.47 10.52
C ALA A 102 6.09 -19.12 9.57
N GLU A 103 6.55 -20.14 8.85
CA GLU A 103 5.83 -20.87 7.79
C GLU A 103 4.48 -21.48 8.19
N THR A 104 4.19 -21.61 9.49
CA THR A 104 3.03 -22.34 10.01
C THR A 104 1.69 -21.68 9.69
N GLN A 105 1.63 -20.38 9.45
CA GLN A 105 0.38 -19.67 9.13
C GLN A 105 0.06 -19.63 7.63
N PHE A 106 1.02 -19.96 6.78
CA PHE A 106 0.90 -19.85 5.34
C PHE A 106 -0.13 -20.82 4.71
N ARG A 107 -0.39 -21.96 5.33
CA ARG A 107 -1.27 -23.00 4.76
C ARG A 107 -2.74 -22.60 4.71
N SER A 108 -3.26 -21.90 5.71
CA SER A 108 -4.70 -21.65 5.85
C SER A 108 -5.23 -20.47 5.00
N TYR A 109 -4.36 -19.53 4.61
CA TYR A 109 -4.76 -18.29 3.94
C TYR A 109 -4.07 -18.05 2.58
N ARG A 110 -3.64 -19.13 1.91
CA ARG A 110 -2.94 -19.05 0.61
C ARG A 110 -3.74 -18.28 -0.44
N PHE A 111 -5.03 -18.49 -0.52
CA PHE A 111 -5.88 -17.82 -1.49
C PHE A 111 -5.92 -16.32 -1.28
N CYS A 112 -6.10 -15.85 -0.04
CA CYS A 112 -6.09 -14.43 0.28
C CYS A 112 -4.73 -13.79 -0.04
N PHE A 113 -3.63 -14.48 0.29
CA PHE A 113 -2.29 -14.01 0.02
C PHE A 113 -2.03 -13.83 -1.48
N TYR A 114 -2.33 -14.84 -2.29
CA TYR A 114 -2.19 -14.73 -3.75
C TYR A 114 -3.18 -13.75 -4.33
N GLY A 115 -4.39 -13.65 -3.80
CA GLY A 115 -5.38 -12.65 -4.17
C GLY A 115 -4.85 -11.22 -4.04
N VAL A 116 -4.23 -10.89 -2.90
CA VAL A 116 -3.60 -9.57 -2.68
C VAL A 116 -2.48 -9.30 -3.68
N ILE A 117 -1.62 -10.29 -3.95
CA ILE A 117 -0.53 -10.14 -4.92
C ILE A 117 -1.08 -9.87 -6.32
N ILE A 118 -2.03 -10.69 -6.77
CA ILE A 118 -2.67 -10.54 -8.08
C ILE A 118 -3.36 -9.19 -8.18
N PHE A 119 -4.08 -8.77 -7.14
CA PHE A 119 -4.71 -7.45 -7.07
C PHE A 119 -3.69 -6.33 -7.27
N CYS A 120 -2.57 -6.35 -6.52
CA CYS A 120 -1.52 -5.33 -6.64
C CYS A 120 -0.96 -5.29 -8.07
N ILE A 121 -0.66 -6.44 -8.66
CA ILE A 121 -0.12 -6.53 -10.02
C ILE A 121 -1.13 -5.97 -11.04
N LEU A 122 -2.38 -6.43 -10.99
CA LEU A 122 -3.43 -5.98 -11.92
C LEU A 122 -3.67 -4.48 -11.82
N PHE A 123 -3.69 -3.92 -10.60
CA PHE A 123 -3.87 -2.49 -10.41
C PHE A 123 -2.68 -1.69 -10.95
N ILE A 124 -1.45 -2.12 -10.70
CA ILE A 124 -0.25 -1.47 -11.22
C ILE A 124 -0.26 -1.50 -12.76
N VAL A 125 -0.51 -2.66 -13.36
CA VAL A 125 -0.62 -2.79 -14.83
C VAL A 125 -1.73 -1.88 -15.37
N TYR A 126 -2.90 -1.87 -14.73
CA TYR A 126 -4.02 -1.03 -15.12
C TYR A 126 -3.65 0.47 -15.09
N TYR A 127 -3.00 0.91 -14.03
CA TYR A 127 -2.54 2.30 -13.91
C TYR A 127 -1.60 2.69 -15.04
N PHE A 128 -0.56 1.89 -15.28
CA PHE A 128 0.44 2.20 -16.31
C PHE A 128 -0.13 2.18 -17.73
N THR A 129 -1.10 1.29 -17.99
CA THR A 129 -1.67 1.11 -19.33
C THR A 129 -2.75 2.15 -19.65
N PHE A 130 -3.57 2.52 -18.67
CA PHE A 130 -4.80 3.27 -18.94
C PHE A 130 -4.89 4.65 -18.28
N ILE A 131 -4.22 4.86 -17.14
CA ILE A 131 -4.39 6.07 -16.34
C ILE A 131 -3.24 7.04 -16.55
N ARG A 132 -2.03 6.55 -16.60
CA ARG A 132 -0.80 7.36 -16.62
C ARG A 132 -0.81 8.45 -17.68
N ASP A 133 -1.24 8.12 -18.90
CA ASP A 133 -1.20 9.07 -20.02
C ASP A 133 -2.34 10.10 -19.96
N SER A 134 -3.44 9.76 -19.31
CA SER A 134 -4.55 10.69 -19.09
C SER A 134 -4.22 11.78 -18.06
N ASP A 135 -3.33 11.48 -17.12
CA ASP A 135 -2.96 12.37 -15.99
C ASP A 135 -1.68 13.20 -16.22
N ARG A 136 -1.06 13.11 -17.41
CA ARG A 136 0.22 13.82 -17.70
C ARG A 136 0.14 15.35 -17.65
N GLY A 137 -1.06 15.93 -17.73
CA GLY A 137 -1.25 17.39 -17.81
C GLY A 137 -1.22 18.14 -16.47
N ASN A 138 -1.34 17.47 -15.34
CA ASN A 138 -1.45 18.14 -14.04
C ASN A 138 -0.75 17.37 -12.91
N GLU A 139 0.55 17.65 -12.73
CA GLU A 139 1.41 16.94 -11.77
C GLU A 139 0.97 17.08 -10.32
N ASN A 140 0.34 18.19 -9.96
CA ASN A 140 -0.10 18.49 -8.60
C ASN A 140 -1.53 18.09 -8.28
N HIS A 141 -2.23 17.42 -9.22
CA HIS A 141 -3.62 17.05 -8.98
C HIS A 141 -3.74 16.04 -7.82
N PRO A 142 -4.66 16.24 -6.87
CA PRO A 142 -4.83 15.36 -5.70
C PRO A 142 -5.03 13.89 -6.04
N ARG A 143 -5.70 13.60 -7.17
CA ARG A 143 -5.86 12.22 -7.68
C ARG A 143 -4.53 11.55 -7.97
N ARG A 144 -3.62 12.26 -8.63
CA ARG A 144 -2.32 11.72 -8.98
C ARG A 144 -1.51 11.37 -7.73
N LYS A 145 -1.57 12.21 -6.70
CA LYS A 145 -0.95 11.92 -5.40
C LYS A 145 -1.53 10.63 -4.78
N MET A 146 -2.84 10.43 -4.86
CA MET A 146 -3.48 9.22 -4.36
C MET A 146 -3.07 7.96 -5.15
N TYR A 147 -3.08 8.03 -6.49
CA TYR A 147 -2.58 6.92 -7.32
C TYR A 147 -1.12 6.60 -7.01
N SER A 148 -0.31 7.65 -6.91
CA SER A 148 1.11 7.51 -6.58
C SER A 148 1.30 6.82 -5.24
N PHE A 149 0.56 7.23 -4.21
CA PHE A 149 0.58 6.59 -2.90
C PHE A 149 0.19 5.11 -2.98
N LEU A 150 -0.92 4.79 -3.63
CA LEU A 150 -1.43 3.42 -3.73
C LEU A 150 -0.45 2.51 -4.45
N ILE A 151 0.14 2.96 -5.56
CA ILE A 151 1.10 2.16 -6.30
C ILE A 151 2.38 1.95 -5.49
N CYS A 152 2.90 2.99 -4.83
CA CYS A 152 4.06 2.83 -3.94
C CYS A 152 3.77 1.82 -2.83
N TYR A 153 2.60 1.91 -2.24
CA TYR A 153 2.21 1.04 -1.16
C TYR A 153 2.01 -0.41 -1.62
N MET A 154 1.42 -0.61 -2.81
CA MET A 154 1.35 -1.93 -3.47
C MET A 154 2.72 -2.47 -3.84
N GLY A 155 3.62 -1.62 -4.34
CA GLY A 155 5.01 -1.98 -4.59
C GLY A 155 5.72 -2.47 -3.33
N LEU A 156 5.52 -1.78 -2.19
CA LEU A 156 6.05 -2.22 -0.89
C LEU A 156 5.53 -3.62 -0.51
N ILE A 157 4.23 -3.89 -0.70
CA ILE A 157 3.64 -5.20 -0.44
C ILE A 157 4.30 -6.27 -1.34
N LEU A 158 4.41 -5.99 -2.64
CA LEU A 158 5.00 -6.94 -3.61
C LEU A 158 6.49 -7.24 -3.34
N CYS A 159 7.25 -6.27 -2.84
CA CYS A 159 8.65 -6.49 -2.45
C CYS A 159 8.80 -7.39 -1.23
N ASN A 160 7.77 -7.49 -0.41
CA ASN A 160 7.79 -8.26 0.84
C ASN A 160 7.04 -9.60 0.74
N THR A 161 6.85 -10.16 -0.44
CA THR A 161 6.12 -11.42 -0.67
C THR A 161 6.72 -12.65 0.00
N ARG A 162 7.95 -12.56 0.51
CA ARG A 162 8.56 -13.61 1.31
C ARG A 162 7.95 -13.75 2.71
N SER A 163 7.28 -12.70 3.21
CA SER A 163 6.66 -12.68 4.52
C SER A 163 5.15 -12.54 4.40
N TYR A 164 4.42 -13.58 4.82
CA TYR A 164 2.96 -13.56 4.85
C TYR A 164 2.41 -12.33 5.61
N GLU A 165 2.92 -12.08 6.79
CA GLU A 165 2.46 -10.98 7.65
C GLU A 165 2.75 -9.60 7.05
N MET A 166 3.88 -9.47 6.35
CA MET A 166 4.26 -8.22 5.67
C MET A 166 3.44 -7.96 4.40
N VAL A 167 2.73 -8.96 3.89
CA VAL A 167 1.75 -8.79 2.81
C VAL A 167 0.36 -8.54 3.38
N MET A 168 -0.09 -9.41 4.29
CA MET A 168 -1.49 -9.40 4.75
C MET A 168 -1.82 -8.22 5.66
N ARG A 169 -0.95 -7.82 6.57
CA ARG A 169 -1.25 -6.69 7.45
C ARG A 169 -1.29 -5.33 6.74
N PRO A 170 -0.33 -5.00 5.86
CA PRO A 170 -0.46 -3.80 5.04
C PRO A 170 -1.67 -3.84 4.10
N SER A 171 -2.10 -5.01 3.62
CA SER A 171 -3.26 -5.12 2.71
C SER A 171 -4.57 -4.62 3.33
N HIS A 172 -4.72 -4.63 4.65
CA HIS A 172 -5.86 -4.01 5.32
C HIS A 172 -6.02 -2.52 4.97
N LEU A 173 -4.91 -1.80 4.79
CA LEU A 173 -4.96 -0.40 4.36
C LEU A 173 -5.49 -0.28 2.91
N LEU A 174 -5.11 -1.20 2.03
CA LEU A 174 -5.67 -1.24 0.66
C LEU A 174 -7.18 -1.49 0.67
N GLY A 175 -7.66 -2.37 1.56
CA GLY A 175 -9.09 -2.62 1.74
C GLY A 175 -9.86 -1.36 2.14
N VAL A 176 -9.30 -0.52 3.02
CA VAL A 176 -9.89 0.77 3.39
C VAL A 176 -9.98 1.74 2.20
N PHE A 177 -9.00 1.67 1.28
CA PHE A 177 -9.03 2.47 0.06
C PHE A 177 -9.89 1.86 -1.07
N ALA A 178 -10.47 0.68 -0.90
CA ALA A 178 -11.28 0.02 -1.93
C ALA A 178 -12.41 0.93 -2.51
N PRO A 179 -13.19 1.68 -1.70
CA PRO A 179 -14.17 2.62 -2.24
C PRO A 179 -13.56 3.76 -3.05
N VAL A 180 -12.41 4.29 -2.57
CA VAL A 180 -11.66 5.34 -3.29
C VAL A 180 -11.09 4.79 -4.59
N LEU A 181 -10.54 3.58 -4.57
CA LEU A 181 -10.06 2.88 -5.75
C LEU A 181 -11.19 2.64 -6.76
N ALA A 182 -12.35 2.23 -6.29
CA ALA A 182 -13.53 2.05 -7.13
C ALA A 182 -13.88 3.35 -7.87
N THR A 183 -14.04 4.47 -7.15
CA THR A 183 -14.36 5.77 -7.77
C THR A 183 -13.30 6.18 -8.77
N LEU A 184 -12.02 6.09 -8.41
CA LEU A 184 -10.90 6.43 -9.28
C LEU A 184 -10.87 5.57 -10.56
N LEU A 185 -11.16 4.27 -10.44
CA LEU A 185 -11.20 3.35 -11.58
C LEU A 185 -12.39 3.64 -12.52
N PHE A 186 -13.56 3.97 -11.96
CA PHE A 186 -14.77 4.21 -12.77
C PHE A 186 -14.81 5.59 -13.43
N GLU A 187 -14.12 6.59 -12.90
CA GLU A 187 -14.08 7.93 -13.49
C GLU A 187 -13.25 8.00 -14.78
N ASN A 188 -12.29 7.09 -14.99
CA ASN A 188 -11.47 7.10 -16.20
C ASN A 188 -12.18 6.49 -17.41
N ARG A 189 -12.53 7.35 -18.37
CA ARG A 189 -13.12 6.93 -19.67
C ARG A 189 -11.99 6.59 -20.65
N VAL A 190 -11.83 5.30 -20.93
CA VAL A 190 -10.92 4.84 -21.98
C VAL A 190 -11.56 5.16 -23.36
N LYS A 191 -10.87 5.94 -24.18
CA LYS A 191 -11.38 6.40 -25.49
C LYS A 191 -11.51 5.27 -26.51
N ASN A 192 -10.59 4.32 -26.51
CA ASN A 192 -10.57 3.21 -27.47
C ASN A 192 -11.56 2.10 -27.05
N ARG A 193 -12.45 1.67 -27.97
CA ARG A 193 -13.52 0.69 -27.70
C ARG A 193 -12.98 -0.68 -27.29
N GLY A 194 -11.93 -1.19 -27.96
CA GLY A 194 -11.33 -2.50 -27.63
C GLY A 194 -10.64 -2.47 -26.25
N LEU A 195 -9.89 -1.42 -25.98
CA LEU A 195 -9.24 -1.22 -24.69
C LEU A 195 -10.25 -0.99 -23.56
N ARG A 196 -11.45 -0.48 -23.87
CA ARG A 196 -12.54 -0.30 -22.90
C ARG A 196 -13.03 -1.64 -22.34
N ILE A 197 -13.16 -2.68 -23.18
CA ILE A 197 -13.59 -4.01 -22.75
C ILE A 197 -12.54 -4.62 -21.83
N VAL A 198 -11.27 -4.57 -22.21
CA VAL A 198 -10.16 -5.07 -21.38
C VAL A 198 -10.08 -4.31 -20.04
N SER A 199 -10.19 -2.98 -20.10
CA SER A 199 -10.24 -2.12 -18.91
C SER A 199 -11.39 -2.49 -17.98
N MET A 200 -12.58 -2.77 -18.55
CA MET A 200 -13.75 -3.17 -17.77
C MET A 200 -13.56 -4.54 -17.11
N GLY A 201 -12.97 -5.49 -17.83
CA GLY A 201 -12.61 -6.81 -17.27
C GLY A 201 -11.64 -6.71 -16.09
N ILE A 202 -10.58 -5.91 -16.22
CA ILE A 202 -9.61 -5.69 -15.13
C ILE A 202 -10.28 -5.00 -13.93
N ARG A 203 -11.14 -3.99 -14.15
CA ARG A 203 -11.89 -3.31 -13.08
C ARG A 203 -12.77 -4.29 -12.31
N CYS A 204 -13.52 -5.13 -13.02
CA CYS A 204 -14.36 -6.17 -12.39
C CYS A 204 -13.53 -7.15 -11.59
N ALA A 205 -12.39 -7.63 -12.12
CA ALA A 205 -11.48 -8.52 -11.40
C ALA A 205 -10.91 -7.87 -10.13
N VAL A 206 -10.45 -6.62 -10.23
CA VAL A 206 -9.95 -5.84 -9.08
C VAL A 206 -11.04 -5.69 -8.01
N MET A 207 -12.28 -5.38 -8.40
CA MET A 207 -13.39 -5.23 -7.46
C MET A 207 -13.78 -6.55 -6.80
N LEU A 208 -13.82 -7.65 -7.55
CA LEU A 208 -14.10 -8.98 -6.98
C LEU A 208 -13.06 -9.38 -5.94
N ILE A 209 -11.77 -9.13 -6.19
CA ILE A 209 -10.71 -9.45 -5.24
C ILE A 209 -10.77 -8.57 -3.97
N CYS A 210 -11.26 -7.32 -4.09
CA CYS A 210 -11.45 -6.44 -2.92
C CYS A 210 -12.56 -6.90 -1.97
N TYR A 211 -13.54 -7.69 -2.47
CA TYR A 211 -14.69 -8.12 -1.68
C TYR A 211 -14.57 -9.56 -1.15
N VAL A 212 -13.54 -10.30 -1.52
CA VAL A 212 -13.20 -11.63 -0.98
C VAL A 212 -12.18 -11.51 0.15
#